data_7aa27445452d31fb65e717ebc5f86fe5
#
_entry.id   7aa27445452d31fb65e717ebc5f86fe5
#
_cell.length_a   1.000
_cell.length_b   1.000
_cell.length_c   1.000
_cell.angle_alpha   90.00
_cell.angle_beta   90.00
_cell.angle_gamma   90.00
#
_symmetry.space_group_name_H-M   'P 1'
#
loop_
_entity.id
_entity.type
_entity.pdbx_description
1 polymer ?
#
loop_
_entity_poly.entity_id
_entity_poly.type
_entity_poly.pdbx_seq_one_letter_code
_entity_poly.pdbx_strand_id
1 'polypeptide(L)'
;MKSLSRVIIFFIAYLGIISSVSAQLNIGYILSERIRTEFEEFKEAESQLQLEYRKVQLEFDQMVLKMDSLKQDYEVKRLMALDKGESIKQELAQMERSIQNYQAEKVGPQGELMKKQAQMEYEILGKVKEAVDKVAIDGGFDYIIDASVGLLYFKPKYDMTDDVLHELRNLESKK
;
A
#
# COMPACT_ATOMS: atom_id res chain seq x y z
N MET A 1 -38.96 -52.50 38.97
CA MET A 1 -38.73 -52.44 37.52
C MET A 1 -39.18 -51.13 36.87
N LYS A 2 -40.32 -50.53 37.25
CA LYS A 2 -40.84 -49.26 36.64
C LYS A 2 -40.03 -48.01 36.97
N SER A 3 -39.27 -47.96 38.09
CA SER A 3 -38.45 -46.82 38.45
C SER A 3 -37.11 -46.78 37.69
N LEU A 4 -36.53 -47.95 37.44
CA LEU A 4 -35.28 -48.08 36.68
C LEU A 4 -35.45 -47.64 35.22
N SER A 5 -36.60 -47.99 34.61
CA SER A 5 -36.97 -47.58 33.25
C SER A 5 -37.10 -46.03 33.12
N ARG A 6 -37.63 -45.36 34.12
CA ARG A 6 -37.76 -43.90 34.13
C ARG A 6 -36.39 -43.20 34.23
N VAL A 7 -35.49 -43.73 35.06
CA VAL A 7 -34.13 -43.17 35.17
C VAL A 7 -33.33 -43.33 33.88
N ILE A 8 -33.50 -44.47 33.17
CA ILE A 8 -32.85 -44.72 31.89
C ILE A 8 -33.39 -43.76 30.80
N ILE A 9 -34.69 -43.48 30.79
CA ILE A 9 -35.30 -42.54 29.85
C ILE A 9 -34.79 -41.11 30.09
N PHE A 10 -34.67 -40.67 31.33
CA PHE A 10 -34.08 -39.35 31.66
C PHE A 10 -32.60 -39.26 31.30
N PHE A 11 -31.85 -40.35 31.45
CA PHE A 11 -30.44 -40.38 31.06
C PHE A 11 -30.22 -40.31 29.55
N ILE A 12 -31.11 -41.02 28.76
CA ILE A 12 -31.09 -40.96 27.31
C ILE A 12 -31.56 -39.60 26.81
N ALA A 13 -32.53 -38.97 27.44
CA ALA A 13 -32.97 -37.63 27.12
C ALA A 13 -31.85 -36.55 27.44
N TYR A 14 -31.09 -36.77 28.52
CA TYR A 14 -29.97 -35.89 28.85
C TYR A 14 -28.78 -36.05 27.91
N LEU A 15 -28.51 -37.26 27.40
CA LEU A 15 -27.49 -37.52 26.39
C LEU A 15 -27.85 -36.94 25.03
N GLY A 16 -29.14 -36.82 24.72
CA GLY A 16 -29.63 -36.21 23.45
C GLY A 16 -29.47 -34.68 23.35
N ILE A 17 -29.17 -34.00 24.45
CA ILE A 17 -28.97 -32.54 24.54
C ILE A 17 -27.50 -32.15 24.29
N ILE A 18 -26.59 -33.11 24.13
CA ILE A 18 -25.26 -32.82 23.58
C ILE A 18 -25.41 -32.60 22.09
N SER A 19 -26.24 -31.62 21.75
CA SER A 19 -26.34 -31.08 20.40
C SER A 19 -24.96 -30.59 20.04
N SER A 20 -24.42 -31.13 18.98
CA SER A 20 -23.18 -30.70 18.33
C SER A 20 -23.18 -29.16 18.23
N VAL A 21 -22.44 -28.52 19.13
CA VAL A 21 -22.03 -27.13 18.91
C VAL A 21 -21.08 -27.21 17.74
N SER A 22 -21.65 -27.23 16.55
CA SER A 22 -20.86 -26.99 15.35
C SER A 22 -20.37 -25.56 15.50
N ALA A 23 -19.12 -25.39 15.88
CA ALA A 23 -18.45 -24.10 15.79
C ALA A 23 -18.45 -23.73 14.31
N GLN A 24 -19.47 -22.97 13.90
CA GLN A 24 -19.59 -22.52 12.53
C GLN A 24 -18.65 -21.34 12.39
N LEU A 25 -17.53 -21.58 11.69
CA LEU A 25 -16.54 -20.56 11.39
C LEU A 25 -17.19 -19.46 10.55
N ASN A 26 -17.16 -18.24 11.04
CA ASN A 26 -17.72 -17.07 10.35
C ASN A 26 -16.60 -16.37 9.56
N ILE A 27 -16.63 -16.50 8.24
CA ILE A 27 -15.61 -15.95 7.34
C ILE A 27 -16.26 -14.87 6.48
N GLY A 28 -15.70 -13.65 6.57
CA GLY A 28 -15.97 -12.55 5.66
C GLY A 28 -14.85 -12.37 4.64
N TYR A 29 -15.07 -11.54 3.65
CA TYR A 29 -14.02 -11.10 2.74
C TYR A 29 -14.13 -9.62 2.43
N ILE A 30 -13.00 -9.05 1.99
CA ILE A 30 -12.91 -7.69 1.45
C ILE A 30 -12.29 -7.75 0.05
N LEU A 31 -12.54 -6.72 -0.72
CA LEU A 31 -11.91 -6.45 -2.01
C LEU A 31 -10.92 -5.29 -1.82
N SER A 32 -9.65 -5.60 -1.57
CA SER A 32 -8.62 -4.58 -1.34
C SER A 32 -8.46 -3.64 -2.54
N GLU A 33 -8.70 -4.12 -3.76
CA GLU A 33 -8.70 -3.30 -4.98
C GLU A 33 -9.80 -2.22 -4.95
N ARG A 34 -11.00 -2.56 -4.46
CA ARG A 34 -12.07 -1.56 -4.25
C ARG A 34 -11.69 -0.56 -3.18
N ILE A 35 -11.12 -1.02 -2.06
CA ILE A 35 -10.66 -0.13 -0.99
C ILE A 35 -9.61 0.86 -1.54
N ARG A 36 -8.63 0.38 -2.32
CA ARG A 36 -7.62 1.23 -2.95
C ARG A 36 -8.22 2.28 -3.88
N THR A 37 -9.25 1.92 -4.64
CA THR A 37 -9.86 2.83 -5.62
C THR A 37 -10.93 3.76 -5.04
N GLU A 38 -11.57 3.39 -3.93
CA GLU A 38 -12.68 4.14 -3.34
C GLU A 38 -12.29 4.93 -2.08
N PHE A 39 -11.22 4.55 -1.38
CA PHE A 39 -10.74 5.27 -0.20
C PHE A 39 -9.92 6.49 -0.59
N GLU A 40 -10.35 7.69 -0.14
CA GLU A 40 -9.80 8.95 -0.60
C GLU A 40 -8.31 9.13 -0.26
N GLU A 41 -7.87 8.71 0.92
CA GLU A 41 -6.45 8.82 1.30
C GLU A 41 -5.51 8.06 0.35
N PHE A 42 -5.94 6.94 -0.26
CA PHE A 42 -5.13 6.28 -1.30
C PHE A 42 -4.98 7.15 -2.54
N LYS A 43 -6.07 7.77 -3.02
CA LYS A 43 -6.04 8.65 -4.18
C LYS A 43 -5.19 9.89 -3.93
N GLU A 44 -5.31 10.47 -2.74
CA GLU A 44 -4.49 11.61 -2.33
C GLU A 44 -3.00 11.23 -2.28
N ALA A 45 -2.68 10.08 -1.69
CA ALA A 45 -1.31 9.56 -1.62
C ALA A 45 -0.71 9.32 -3.02
N GLU A 46 -1.47 8.68 -3.91
CA GLU A 46 -1.05 8.48 -5.30
C GLU A 46 -0.84 9.81 -6.03
N SER A 47 -1.75 10.77 -5.84
CA SER A 47 -1.63 12.11 -6.43
C SER A 47 -0.39 12.84 -5.92
N GLN A 48 -0.15 12.82 -4.62
CA GLN A 48 1.05 13.42 -4.03
C GLN A 48 2.34 12.75 -4.53
N LEU A 49 2.36 11.43 -4.60
CA LEU A 49 3.51 10.69 -5.12
C LEU A 49 3.77 11.04 -6.60
N GLN A 50 2.72 11.15 -7.41
CA GLN A 50 2.83 11.56 -8.81
C GLN A 50 3.39 12.98 -8.96
N LEU A 51 3.01 13.91 -8.08
CA LEU A 51 3.57 15.26 -8.08
C LEU A 51 5.07 15.25 -7.73
N GLU A 52 5.49 14.43 -6.76
CA GLU A 52 6.89 14.28 -6.40
C GLU A 52 7.71 13.66 -7.56
N TYR A 53 7.19 12.62 -8.22
CA TYR A 53 7.82 12.05 -9.41
C TYR A 53 8.01 13.10 -10.50
N ARG A 54 6.99 13.92 -10.77
CA ARG A 54 7.07 14.98 -11.75
C ARG A 54 8.10 16.04 -11.39
N LYS A 55 8.18 16.41 -10.11
CA LYS A 55 9.18 17.35 -9.62
C LYS A 55 10.59 16.81 -9.82
N VAL A 56 10.85 15.57 -9.41
CA VAL A 56 12.14 14.91 -9.59
C VAL A 56 12.52 14.83 -11.08
N GLN A 57 11.56 14.51 -11.95
CA GLN A 57 11.80 14.48 -13.40
C GLN A 57 12.19 15.85 -13.94
N LEU A 58 11.50 16.92 -13.55
CA LEU A 58 11.83 18.29 -13.97
C LEU A 58 13.22 18.72 -13.50
N GLU A 59 13.59 18.41 -12.26
CA GLU A 59 14.92 18.70 -11.72
C GLU A 59 16.00 17.93 -12.49
N PHE A 60 15.75 16.66 -12.78
CA PHE A 60 16.67 15.84 -13.57
C PHE A 60 16.85 16.40 -15.00
N ASP A 61 15.78 16.77 -15.67
CA ASP A 61 15.82 17.34 -17.01
C ASP A 61 16.61 18.65 -17.02
N GLN A 62 16.47 19.50 -16.01
CA GLN A 62 17.27 20.72 -15.87
C GLN A 62 18.77 20.42 -15.70
N MET A 63 19.12 19.37 -14.94
CA MET A 63 20.52 18.96 -14.80
C MET A 63 21.10 18.47 -16.13
N VAL A 64 20.31 17.69 -16.91
CA VAL A 64 20.72 17.21 -18.23
C VAL A 64 20.92 18.38 -19.20
N LEU A 65 19.97 19.32 -19.26
CA LEU A 65 20.10 20.52 -20.10
C LEU A 65 21.34 21.34 -19.76
N LYS A 66 21.63 21.50 -18.46
CA LYS A 66 22.84 22.20 -18.02
C LYS A 66 24.11 21.45 -18.44
N MET A 67 24.12 20.13 -18.32
CA MET A 67 25.24 19.30 -18.79
C MET A 67 25.46 19.44 -20.29
N ASP A 68 24.39 19.43 -21.10
CA ASP A 68 24.47 19.58 -22.55
C ASP A 68 24.99 20.96 -22.96
N SER A 69 24.57 22.02 -22.26
CA SER A 69 25.10 23.36 -22.45
C SER A 69 26.61 23.43 -22.15
N LEU A 70 27.05 22.80 -21.06
CA LEU A 70 28.47 22.73 -20.71
C LEU A 70 29.28 21.93 -21.75
N LYS A 71 28.72 20.85 -22.29
CA LYS A 71 29.37 20.09 -23.38
C LYS A 71 29.57 20.95 -24.63
N GLN A 72 28.55 21.69 -25.02
CA GLN A 72 28.65 22.61 -26.17
C GLN A 72 29.71 23.67 -25.93
N ASP A 73 29.74 24.30 -24.76
CA ASP A 73 30.73 25.31 -24.40
C ASP A 73 32.16 24.74 -24.37
N TYR A 74 32.33 23.51 -23.91
CA TYR A 74 33.61 22.79 -23.93
C TYR A 74 34.09 22.58 -25.38
N GLU A 75 33.23 22.10 -26.27
CA GLU A 75 33.62 21.89 -27.68
C GLU A 75 34.04 23.16 -28.37
N VAL A 76 33.29 24.26 -28.18
CA VAL A 76 33.62 25.58 -28.73
C VAL A 76 34.98 26.06 -28.22
N LYS A 77 35.25 26.01 -26.91
CA LYS A 77 36.51 26.46 -26.30
C LYS A 77 37.69 25.59 -26.68
N ARG A 78 37.47 24.26 -26.82
CA ARG A 78 38.49 23.34 -27.30
C ARG A 78 38.93 23.66 -28.73
N LEU A 79 37.97 23.93 -29.62
CA LEU A 79 38.25 24.29 -31.01
C LEU A 79 39.01 25.63 -31.12
N MET A 80 38.76 26.57 -30.23
CA MET A 80 39.43 27.86 -30.17
C MET A 80 40.78 27.83 -29.49
N ALA A 81 41.29 26.67 -29.08
CA ALA A 81 42.54 26.47 -28.32
C ALA A 81 42.69 27.37 -27.06
N LEU A 82 41.58 27.66 -26.42
CA LEU A 82 41.52 28.47 -25.20
C LEU A 82 41.89 27.65 -23.97
N ASP A 83 42.71 28.19 -23.10
CA ASP A 83 43.26 27.57 -21.86
C ASP A 83 42.18 27.14 -20.83
N LYS A 84 40.91 27.56 -21.09
CA LYS A 84 39.77 27.26 -20.20
C LYS A 84 39.14 25.85 -20.41
N GLY A 85 39.64 25.06 -21.35
CA GLY A 85 39.09 23.73 -21.65
C GLY A 85 39.16 22.77 -20.47
N GLU A 86 40.25 22.78 -19.70
CA GLU A 86 40.42 21.84 -18.58
C GLU A 86 39.47 22.13 -17.42
N SER A 87 39.17 23.41 -17.13
CA SER A 87 38.22 23.76 -16.06
C SER A 87 36.79 23.30 -16.40
N ILE A 88 36.37 23.44 -17.68
CA ILE A 88 35.05 22.98 -18.12
C ILE A 88 34.96 21.46 -18.11
N LYS A 89 36.03 20.77 -18.47
CA LYS A 89 36.10 19.30 -18.40
C LYS A 89 35.92 18.80 -16.96
N GLN A 90 36.52 19.46 -15.98
CA GLN A 90 36.32 19.15 -14.55
C GLN A 90 34.85 19.42 -14.12
N GLU A 91 34.27 20.53 -14.58
CA GLU A 91 32.87 20.87 -14.30
C GLU A 91 31.90 19.83 -14.92
N LEU A 92 32.15 19.37 -16.15
CA LEU A 92 31.40 18.30 -16.79
C LEU A 92 31.48 17.01 -15.98
N ALA A 93 32.67 16.60 -15.56
CA ALA A 93 32.85 15.38 -14.75
C ALA A 93 32.13 15.49 -13.39
N GLN A 94 32.09 16.68 -12.81
CA GLN A 94 31.35 16.95 -11.59
C GLN A 94 29.83 16.89 -11.82
N MET A 95 29.36 17.46 -12.92
CA MET A 95 27.94 17.43 -13.29
C MET A 95 27.46 15.99 -13.55
N GLU A 96 28.25 15.18 -14.28
CA GLU A 96 27.94 13.76 -14.50
C GLU A 96 27.78 12.98 -13.19
N ARG A 97 28.71 13.19 -12.23
CA ARG A 97 28.61 12.58 -10.90
C ARG A 97 27.37 13.06 -10.15
N SER A 98 27.06 14.36 -10.25
CA SER A 98 25.87 14.93 -9.59
C SER A 98 24.58 14.33 -10.13
N ILE A 99 24.48 14.12 -11.45
CA ILE A 99 23.34 13.47 -12.10
C ILE A 99 23.21 12.02 -11.64
N GLN A 100 24.30 11.26 -11.61
CA GLN A 100 24.31 9.87 -11.14
C GLN A 100 23.87 9.76 -9.67
N ASN A 101 24.43 10.62 -8.82
CA ASN A 101 24.06 10.68 -7.41
C ASN A 101 22.60 11.06 -7.21
N TYR A 102 22.11 12.07 -7.95
CA TYR A 102 20.72 12.48 -7.93
C TYR A 102 19.76 11.34 -8.30
N GLN A 103 20.08 10.61 -9.38
CA GLN A 103 19.29 9.44 -9.78
C GLN A 103 19.27 8.36 -8.69
N ALA A 104 20.44 8.03 -8.13
CA ALA A 104 20.53 7.01 -7.09
C ALA A 104 19.76 7.42 -5.81
N GLU A 105 19.87 8.69 -5.42
CA GLU A 105 19.25 9.23 -4.21
C GLU A 105 17.74 9.40 -4.36
N LYS A 106 17.26 9.88 -5.51
CA LYS A 106 15.82 10.16 -5.72
C LYS A 106 15.04 8.94 -6.21
N VAL A 107 15.58 8.23 -7.21
CA VAL A 107 14.82 7.19 -7.96
C VAL A 107 15.39 5.78 -7.77
N GLY A 108 16.58 5.65 -7.19
CA GLY A 108 17.22 4.35 -6.95
C GLY A 108 16.38 3.41 -6.08
N PRO A 109 16.74 2.11 -6.00
CA PRO A 109 15.98 1.09 -5.25
C PRO A 109 15.78 1.42 -3.75
N GLN A 110 16.63 2.28 -3.19
CA GLN A 110 16.52 2.82 -1.83
C GLN A 110 16.39 4.36 -1.83
N GLY A 111 15.96 4.91 -2.95
CA GLY A 111 15.81 6.34 -3.15
C GLY A 111 14.65 6.93 -2.34
N GLU A 112 14.61 8.27 -2.29
CA GLU A 112 13.62 9.00 -1.51
C GLU A 112 12.17 8.69 -1.94
N LEU A 113 11.92 8.58 -3.27
CA LEU A 113 10.59 8.29 -3.79
C LEU A 113 10.07 6.92 -3.34
N MET A 114 10.93 5.90 -3.39
CA MET A 114 10.57 4.55 -2.92
C MET A 114 10.28 4.51 -1.41
N LYS A 115 11.10 5.23 -0.62
CA LYS A 115 10.87 5.34 0.83
C LYS A 115 9.57 6.06 1.13
N LYS A 116 9.29 7.15 0.43
CA LYS A 116 8.06 7.92 0.59
C LYS A 116 6.83 7.09 0.24
N GLN A 117 6.87 6.38 -0.89
CA GLN A 117 5.81 5.45 -1.28
C GLN A 117 5.57 4.39 -0.21
N ALA A 118 6.63 3.70 0.23
CA ALA A 118 6.51 2.65 1.24
C ALA A 118 5.96 3.18 2.58
N GLN A 119 6.35 4.38 2.98
CA GLN A 119 5.83 5.01 4.20
C GLN A 119 4.34 5.32 4.07
N MET A 120 3.92 5.94 2.95
CA MET A 120 2.52 6.26 2.70
C MET A 120 1.65 5.00 2.64
N GLU A 121 2.10 3.95 1.94
CA GLU A 121 1.42 2.66 1.91
C GLU A 121 1.29 2.05 3.31
N TYR A 122 2.37 2.07 4.10
CA TYR A 122 2.36 1.55 5.46
C TYR A 122 1.33 2.27 6.37
N GLU A 123 1.28 3.59 6.30
CA GLU A 123 0.35 4.40 7.08
C GLU A 123 -1.12 4.11 6.71
N ILE A 124 -1.42 4.03 5.40
CA ILE A 124 -2.77 3.76 4.91
C ILE A 124 -3.19 2.32 5.22
N LEU A 125 -2.30 1.34 4.99
CA LEU A 125 -2.58 -0.06 5.33
C LEU A 125 -2.80 -0.27 6.84
N GLY A 126 -2.13 0.53 7.68
CA GLY A 126 -2.40 0.55 9.12
C GLY A 126 -3.84 0.91 9.44
N LYS A 127 -4.40 1.94 8.79
CA LYS A 127 -5.81 2.35 8.94
C LYS A 127 -6.77 1.32 8.38
N VAL A 128 -6.44 0.75 7.21
CA VAL A 128 -7.26 -0.33 6.62
C VAL A 128 -7.33 -1.51 7.58
N LYS A 129 -6.19 -1.89 8.18
CA LYS A 129 -6.18 -2.95 9.18
C LYS A 129 -7.04 -2.61 10.40
N GLU A 130 -6.96 -1.40 10.94
CA GLU A 130 -7.78 -0.96 12.07
C GLU A 130 -9.28 -1.04 11.75
N ALA A 131 -9.69 -0.58 10.56
CA ALA A 131 -11.07 -0.65 10.11
C ALA A 131 -11.54 -2.11 9.95
N VAL A 132 -10.70 -2.97 9.35
CA VAL A 132 -10.98 -4.41 9.20
C VAL A 132 -11.11 -5.09 10.56
N ASP A 133 -10.20 -4.84 11.50
CA ASP A 133 -10.24 -5.39 12.84
C ASP A 133 -11.57 -5.01 13.54
N LYS A 134 -11.99 -3.75 13.42
CA LYS A 134 -13.24 -3.28 14.00
C LYS A 134 -14.45 -3.95 13.37
N VAL A 135 -14.54 -4.01 12.04
CA VAL A 135 -15.63 -4.68 11.32
C VAL A 135 -15.67 -6.17 11.67
N ALA A 136 -14.52 -6.83 11.80
CA ALA A 136 -14.43 -8.23 12.19
C ALA A 136 -15.00 -8.46 13.60
N ILE A 137 -14.64 -7.61 14.56
CA ILE A 137 -15.09 -7.71 15.95
C ILE A 137 -16.60 -7.43 16.04
N ASP A 138 -17.06 -6.34 15.43
CA ASP A 138 -18.46 -5.92 15.48
C ASP A 138 -19.38 -6.91 14.76
N GLY A 139 -18.91 -7.52 13.67
CA GLY A 139 -19.63 -8.54 12.90
C GLY A 139 -19.47 -9.97 13.39
N GLY A 140 -18.62 -10.21 14.40
CA GLY A 140 -18.35 -11.54 14.95
C GLY A 140 -17.73 -12.50 13.93
N PHE A 141 -16.83 -11.98 13.08
CA PHE A 141 -16.07 -12.78 12.12
C PHE A 141 -14.82 -13.38 12.77
N ASP A 142 -14.57 -14.66 12.47
CA ASP A 142 -13.33 -15.34 12.87
C ASP A 142 -12.18 -15.01 11.94
N TYR A 143 -12.49 -14.78 10.65
CA TYR A 143 -11.52 -14.41 9.61
C TYR A 143 -12.14 -13.43 8.61
N ILE A 144 -11.34 -12.46 8.17
CA ILE A 144 -11.60 -11.65 6.97
C ILE A 144 -10.46 -11.88 5.99
N ILE A 145 -10.78 -12.28 4.77
CA ILE A 145 -9.84 -12.66 3.72
C ILE A 145 -9.89 -11.60 2.61
N ASP A 146 -8.72 -11.22 2.09
CA ASP A 146 -8.68 -10.39 0.88
C ASP A 146 -9.00 -11.24 -0.34
N ALA A 147 -10.18 -11.04 -0.92
CA ALA A 147 -10.64 -11.78 -2.09
C ALA A 147 -9.99 -11.32 -3.40
N SER A 148 -9.33 -10.14 -3.42
CA SER A 148 -8.58 -9.68 -4.59
C SER A 148 -7.34 -10.53 -4.87
N VAL A 149 -6.85 -11.28 -3.87
CA VAL A 149 -5.61 -12.06 -3.92
C VAL A 149 -5.88 -13.56 -3.92
N GLY A 150 -6.63 -14.09 -4.90
CA GLY A 150 -6.66 -15.52 -5.14
C GLY A 150 -7.94 -16.29 -4.84
N LEU A 151 -9.03 -15.63 -4.44
CA LEU A 151 -10.35 -16.27 -4.38
C LEU A 151 -11.03 -16.24 -5.76
N LEU A 152 -11.35 -17.42 -6.30
CA LEU A 152 -12.01 -17.55 -7.60
C LEU A 152 -13.54 -17.41 -7.51
N TYR A 153 -14.13 -17.66 -6.33
CA TYR A 153 -15.56 -17.58 -6.09
C TYR A 153 -15.86 -17.21 -4.63
N PHE A 154 -16.78 -16.30 -4.45
CA PHE A 154 -17.30 -15.88 -3.15
C PHE A 154 -18.77 -15.47 -3.26
N LYS A 155 -19.53 -15.63 -2.18
CA LYS A 155 -20.93 -15.19 -2.12
C LYS A 155 -21.01 -13.74 -1.68
N PRO A 156 -21.73 -12.84 -2.39
CA PRO A 156 -21.82 -11.42 -2.05
C PRO A 156 -22.25 -11.13 -0.60
N LYS A 157 -23.03 -11.99 0.02
CA LYS A 157 -23.50 -11.81 1.40
C LYS A 157 -22.38 -11.80 2.47
N TYR A 158 -21.17 -12.21 2.10
CA TYR A 158 -19.99 -12.21 2.98
C TYR A 158 -19.02 -11.08 2.67
N ASP A 159 -19.39 -10.17 1.77
CA ASP A 159 -18.62 -9.00 1.40
C ASP A 159 -18.71 -7.94 2.48
N MET A 160 -17.59 -7.63 3.11
CA MET A 160 -17.45 -6.60 4.15
C MET A 160 -16.77 -5.34 3.63
N THR A 161 -16.58 -5.24 2.32
CA THR A 161 -15.84 -4.10 1.73
C THR A 161 -16.51 -2.77 2.03
N ASP A 162 -17.85 -2.70 1.90
CA ASP A 162 -18.58 -1.46 2.18
C ASP A 162 -18.55 -1.07 3.65
N ASP A 163 -18.60 -2.05 4.56
CA ASP A 163 -18.49 -1.81 6.01
C ASP A 163 -17.10 -1.29 6.38
N VAL A 164 -16.05 -1.87 5.79
CA VAL A 164 -14.66 -1.39 5.97
C VAL A 164 -14.48 0.01 5.41
N LEU A 165 -15.00 0.30 4.21
CA LEU A 165 -14.97 1.66 3.63
C LEU A 165 -15.72 2.67 4.49
N HIS A 166 -16.86 2.26 5.07
CA HIS A 166 -17.60 3.12 6.00
C HIS A 166 -16.77 3.44 7.26
N GLU A 167 -16.14 2.43 7.84
CA GLU A 167 -15.31 2.63 9.03
C GLU A 167 -14.06 3.46 8.74
N LEU A 168 -13.43 3.30 7.58
CA LEU A 168 -12.32 4.14 7.14
C LEU A 168 -12.72 5.62 7.10
N ARG A 169 -13.89 5.94 6.53
CA ARG A 169 -14.44 7.32 6.52
C ARG A 169 -14.70 7.86 7.92
N ASN A 170 -15.14 6.99 8.85
CA ASN A 170 -15.33 7.37 10.25
C ASN A 170 -13.99 7.69 10.94
N LEU A 171 -12.93 6.97 10.64
CA LEU A 171 -11.58 7.23 11.18
C LEU A 171 -11.03 8.57 10.68
N GLU A 172 -11.30 8.95 9.44
CA GLU A 172 -10.93 10.27 8.88
C GLU A 172 -11.67 11.41 9.59
N SER A 173 -12.96 11.25 9.84
CA SER A 173 -13.80 12.30 10.43
C SER A 173 -13.50 12.62 11.90
N LYS A 174 -12.72 11.77 12.58
CA LYS A 174 -12.32 11.94 13.98
C LYS A 174 -11.01 12.69 14.18
N LYS A 175 -10.34 13.09 13.10
CA LYS A 175 -9.13 13.91 13.11
C LYS A 175 -9.46 15.39 13.04
#